data_db765a3625dbc3e617abc7b1e60d270f
#
_entry.id   db765a3625dbc3e617abc7b1e60d270f
#
_cell.length_a   1.000
_cell.length_b   1.000
_cell.length_c   1.000
_cell.angle_alpha   90.00
_cell.angle_beta   90.00
_cell.angle_gamma   90.00
#
_symmetry.space_group_name_H-M   'P 1'
#
loop_
_entity.id
_entity.type
_entity.pdbx_description
1 polymer ?
#
loop_
_entity_poly.entity_id
_entity_poly.type
_entity_poly.pdbx_seq_one_letter_code
_entity_poly.pdbx_strand_id
1 'polypeptide(L)'
;MGGIIIRKVELRMNEQQKYGIIKRLVDENGNKLRAAQKLNLSVRQINRLIAGYKKDGKAFFVHGNRGRQPINTVPEDTKQMVIDLYNTKYYDANFTHYTELLARLEGIELSVSTVTAILESQYILSPRVTKAKKKRIKKELNQKKETATTQKEKDEIQTNLVAVEDAHSRRPRCAYFGELLQMDASLHPWFGDEKSTLHIAVDDATGTLVGAWFDKEETLNGYYHVFYDILKNYGIPYKFFTDRRTVFTYQLKNAPSLDEDTYTQFAYACKQLGVNIECSSVPQAKGRVERMFQTLQSRLPLELRLAGVTTTKAANEFLNSYIKEFNAKFALPTNGIKSVFEEQPSDEKINQILAVLTERTVDSGHCIQHQKCYYRLLDENGYQVHYRKGTKVLFIEAFDNQKFCCVNDTHIYALEEIPKHEAKSKELDADYKKPEPKKQNIPSKNHPWRHSRFQKFVKQQKHHLNDDALEKTA
;
A
#
# COMPACT_ATOMS: atom_id res chain seq x y z
N MET A 1 -42.65 34.27 41.88
CA MET A 1 -41.60 35.30 41.69
C MET A 1 -40.64 34.82 40.63
N GLY A 2 -40.83 35.28 39.39
CA GLY A 2 -39.95 34.92 38.27
C GLY A 2 -38.71 35.79 38.27
N GLY A 3 -37.55 35.22 38.60
CA GLY A 3 -36.30 35.94 38.54
C GLY A 3 -35.95 36.30 37.09
N ILE A 4 -35.80 37.57 36.80
CA ILE A 4 -35.32 38.09 35.54
C ILE A 4 -33.85 37.70 35.39
N ILE A 5 -33.57 36.71 34.56
CA ILE A 5 -32.20 36.37 34.18
C ILE A 5 -31.69 37.51 33.28
N ILE A 6 -30.93 38.45 33.87
CA ILE A 6 -30.21 39.48 33.10
C ILE A 6 -29.11 38.80 32.32
N ARG A 7 -29.35 38.41 31.06
CA ARG A 7 -28.32 37.94 30.12
C ARG A 7 -27.30 39.05 29.89
N LYS A 8 -26.08 38.84 30.39
CA LYS A 8 -24.95 39.76 30.18
C LYS A 8 -24.72 39.93 28.68
N VAL A 9 -24.96 41.11 28.15
CA VAL A 9 -24.74 41.39 26.70
C VAL A 9 -23.25 41.46 26.45
N GLU A 10 -22.72 40.46 25.74
CA GLU A 10 -21.32 40.44 25.26
C GLU A 10 -21.21 41.05 23.86
N LEU A 11 -20.31 42.01 23.71
CA LEU A 11 -20.02 42.70 22.46
C LEU A 11 -18.70 42.20 21.87
N ARG A 12 -18.62 42.07 20.53
CA ARG A 12 -17.37 41.82 19.80
C ARG A 12 -16.51 43.09 19.80
N MET A 13 -15.22 42.99 19.55
CA MET A 13 -14.26 44.09 19.62
C MET A 13 -14.75 45.36 18.88
N ASN A 14 -15.24 45.25 17.62
CA ASN A 14 -15.76 46.37 16.84
C ASN A 14 -17.08 46.91 17.41
N GLU A 15 -17.94 46.09 17.95
CA GLU A 15 -19.19 46.47 18.61
C GLU A 15 -18.90 47.20 19.92
N GLN A 16 -17.93 46.71 20.67
CA GLN A 16 -17.50 47.31 21.93
C GLN A 16 -16.85 48.68 21.73
N GLN A 17 -16.05 48.85 20.67
CA GLN A 17 -15.46 50.13 20.32
C GLN A 17 -16.56 51.15 19.97
N LYS A 18 -17.55 50.79 19.13
CA LYS A 18 -18.70 51.60 18.79
C LYS A 18 -19.48 51.99 20.04
N TYR A 19 -19.81 51.01 20.88
CA TYR A 19 -20.52 51.24 22.14
C TYR A 19 -19.76 52.21 23.04
N GLY A 20 -18.43 52.00 23.28
CA GLY A 20 -17.62 52.84 24.16
C GLY A 20 -17.54 54.29 23.70
N ILE A 21 -17.42 54.53 22.38
CA ILE A 21 -17.38 55.89 21.84
C ILE A 21 -18.77 56.57 21.93
N ILE A 22 -19.84 55.88 21.59
CA ILE A 22 -21.20 56.44 21.65
C ILE A 22 -21.63 56.63 23.09
N LYS A 23 -21.34 55.75 24.01
CA LYS A 23 -21.59 55.92 25.42
C LYS A 23 -20.95 57.18 25.97
N ARG A 24 -19.64 57.39 25.75
CA ARG A 24 -18.95 58.65 26.19
C ARG A 24 -19.56 59.88 25.51
N LEU A 25 -19.90 59.79 24.22
CA LEU A 25 -20.53 60.92 23.50
C LEU A 25 -21.85 61.35 24.11
N VAL A 26 -22.64 60.39 24.63
CA VAL A 26 -23.94 60.69 25.25
C VAL A 26 -23.79 61.09 26.72
N ASP A 27 -22.92 60.39 27.47
CA ASP A 27 -22.75 60.62 28.91
C ASP A 27 -21.98 61.95 29.20
N GLU A 28 -21.03 62.31 28.38
CA GLU A 28 -20.17 63.50 28.52
C GLU A 28 -20.55 64.66 27.61
N ASN A 29 -21.69 64.60 26.93
CA ASN A 29 -22.17 65.62 25.98
C ASN A 29 -21.12 66.01 24.91
N GLY A 30 -20.41 65.01 24.37
CA GLY A 30 -19.27 65.20 23.51
C GLY A 30 -19.59 65.64 22.08
N ASN A 31 -18.55 65.87 21.26
CA ASN A 31 -18.70 66.35 19.89
C ASN A 31 -19.00 65.21 18.91
N LYS A 32 -20.16 65.28 18.23
CA LYS A 32 -20.61 64.27 17.25
C LYS A 32 -19.70 64.16 16.04
N LEU A 33 -19.11 65.26 15.55
CA LEU A 33 -18.17 65.26 14.41
C LEU A 33 -16.90 64.48 14.76
N ARG A 34 -16.39 64.62 15.97
CA ARG A 34 -15.23 63.90 16.45
C ARG A 34 -15.51 62.38 16.60
N ALA A 35 -16.71 62.02 17.03
CA ALA A 35 -17.13 60.62 17.09
C ALA A 35 -17.31 60.02 15.66
N ALA A 36 -17.86 60.79 14.72
CA ALA A 36 -17.99 60.39 13.33
C ALA A 36 -16.62 60.13 12.70
N GLN A 37 -15.65 60.99 12.93
CA GLN A 37 -14.27 60.81 12.45
C GLN A 37 -13.57 59.59 13.08
N LYS A 38 -13.71 59.37 14.40
CA LYS A 38 -13.12 58.21 15.09
C LYS A 38 -13.68 56.87 14.64
N LEU A 39 -14.96 56.84 14.27
CA LEU A 39 -15.64 55.58 13.85
C LEU A 39 -15.66 55.46 12.32
N ASN A 40 -15.18 56.44 11.57
CA ASN A 40 -15.25 56.53 10.12
C ASN A 40 -16.72 56.35 9.63
N LEU A 41 -17.65 57.05 10.29
CA LEU A 41 -19.08 57.03 10.02
C LEU A 41 -19.63 58.42 9.75
N SER A 42 -20.73 58.51 9.02
CA SER A 42 -21.41 59.81 8.81
C SER A 42 -22.10 60.28 10.10
N VAL A 43 -22.28 61.60 10.23
CA VAL A 43 -23.00 62.20 11.37
C VAL A 43 -24.43 61.64 11.48
N ARG A 44 -25.09 61.32 10.37
CA ARG A 44 -26.39 60.67 10.33
C ARG A 44 -26.36 59.28 11.00
N GLN A 45 -25.29 58.48 10.76
CA GLN A 45 -25.10 57.20 11.39
C GLN A 45 -24.83 57.35 12.89
N ILE A 46 -24.05 58.36 13.30
CA ILE A 46 -23.83 58.68 14.73
C ILE A 46 -25.13 59.00 15.43
N ASN A 47 -25.99 59.86 14.83
CA ASN A 47 -27.29 60.15 15.41
C ASN A 47 -28.19 58.92 15.54
N ARG A 48 -28.14 58.00 14.57
CA ARG A 48 -28.83 56.69 14.65
C ARG A 48 -28.30 55.82 15.79
N LEU A 49 -26.99 55.79 15.97
CA LEU A 49 -26.37 55.04 17.07
C LEU A 49 -26.71 55.63 18.45
N ILE A 50 -26.76 56.96 18.56
CA ILE A 50 -27.19 57.66 19.76
C ILE A 50 -28.64 57.35 20.09
N ALA A 51 -29.56 57.42 19.10
CA ALA A 51 -30.97 57.08 19.31
C ALA A 51 -31.15 55.64 19.73
N GLY A 52 -30.43 54.68 19.09
CA GLY A 52 -30.45 53.28 19.49
C GLY A 52 -29.86 53.01 20.89
N TYR A 53 -28.78 53.71 21.23
CA TYR A 53 -28.20 53.62 22.58
C TYR A 53 -29.19 54.13 23.68
N LYS A 54 -29.85 55.23 23.39
CA LYS A 54 -30.85 55.79 24.33
C LYS A 54 -32.08 54.89 24.52
N LYS A 55 -32.45 54.08 23.46
CA LYS A 55 -33.59 53.19 23.44
C LYS A 55 -33.27 51.83 24.08
N ASP A 56 -32.23 51.17 23.55
CA ASP A 56 -31.94 49.74 23.82
C ASP A 56 -30.61 49.53 24.58
N GLY A 57 -29.93 50.61 24.92
CA GLY A 57 -28.66 50.57 25.63
C GLY A 57 -27.54 49.80 24.90
N LYS A 58 -26.84 48.98 25.65
CA LYS A 58 -25.74 48.16 25.15
C LYS A 58 -26.18 47.13 24.08
N ALA A 59 -27.41 46.64 24.18
CA ALA A 59 -27.95 45.59 23.33
C ALA A 59 -28.07 46.04 21.85
N PHE A 60 -28.30 47.37 21.60
CA PHE A 60 -28.38 47.92 20.24
C PHE A 60 -27.14 47.71 19.41
N PHE A 61 -25.96 47.55 20.03
CA PHE A 61 -24.70 47.38 19.30
C PHE A 61 -24.41 45.96 18.88
N VAL A 62 -25.21 44.98 19.30
CA VAL A 62 -25.13 43.61 18.80
C VAL A 62 -25.56 43.58 17.36
N HIS A 63 -24.71 43.09 16.47
CA HIS A 63 -25.01 43.03 15.04
C HIS A 63 -26.25 42.16 14.76
N GLY A 64 -27.25 42.66 14.02
CA GLY A 64 -28.52 41.97 13.81
C GLY A 64 -28.44 40.63 13.07
N ASN A 65 -27.35 40.37 12.35
CA ASN A 65 -27.09 39.08 11.71
C ASN A 65 -26.31 38.10 12.64
N ARG A 66 -26.11 38.44 13.90
CA ARG A 66 -25.41 37.56 14.84
C ARG A 66 -26.26 36.34 15.11
N GLY A 67 -25.73 35.18 14.76
CA GLY A 67 -26.43 33.89 14.91
C GLY A 67 -27.36 33.52 13.73
N ARG A 68 -27.48 34.35 12.71
CA ARG A 68 -28.23 33.99 11.50
C ARG A 68 -27.42 32.99 10.69
N GLN A 69 -27.96 31.79 10.53
CA GLN A 69 -27.38 30.79 9.62
C GLN A 69 -27.78 31.13 8.17
N PRO A 70 -26.85 31.08 7.21
CA PRO A 70 -27.18 31.18 5.79
C PRO A 70 -28.13 30.05 5.38
N ILE A 71 -29.02 30.32 4.39
CA ILE A 71 -30.02 29.36 3.92
C ILE A 71 -29.36 28.09 3.32
N ASN A 72 -28.12 28.21 2.84
CA ASN A 72 -27.34 27.11 2.25
C ASN A 72 -26.42 26.43 3.28
N THR A 73 -26.66 26.60 4.58
CA THR A 73 -25.86 25.91 5.62
C THR A 73 -26.20 24.43 5.63
N VAL A 74 -25.20 23.58 5.46
CA VAL A 74 -25.37 22.11 5.57
C VAL A 74 -25.85 21.77 6.98
N PRO A 75 -26.95 20.98 7.13
CA PRO A 75 -27.42 20.51 8.43
C PRO A 75 -26.33 19.78 9.22
N GLU A 76 -26.37 19.88 10.53
CA GLU A 76 -25.34 19.26 11.40
C GLU A 76 -25.34 17.73 11.27
N ASP A 77 -26.55 17.13 11.19
CA ASP A 77 -26.69 15.68 10.99
C ASP A 77 -26.01 15.20 9.69
N THR A 78 -26.16 15.98 8.62
CA THR A 78 -25.48 15.68 7.34
C THR A 78 -23.96 15.81 7.46
N LYS A 79 -23.45 16.80 8.20
CA LYS A 79 -22.02 16.95 8.43
C LYS A 79 -21.47 15.76 9.21
N GLN A 80 -22.17 15.34 10.27
CA GLN A 80 -21.77 14.20 11.06
C GLN A 80 -21.76 12.93 10.22
N MET A 81 -22.78 12.71 9.39
CA MET A 81 -22.84 11.56 8.47
C MET A 81 -21.65 11.56 7.49
N VAL A 82 -21.27 12.71 6.94
CA VAL A 82 -20.08 12.83 6.07
C VAL A 82 -18.80 12.46 6.83
N ILE A 83 -18.68 12.86 8.09
CA ILE A 83 -17.51 12.52 8.92
C ILE A 83 -17.46 11.02 9.21
N ASP A 84 -18.58 10.43 9.63
CA ASP A 84 -18.67 9.02 10.01
C ASP A 84 -18.44 8.09 8.82
N LEU A 85 -19.04 8.39 7.66
CA LEU A 85 -18.82 7.65 6.42
C LEU A 85 -17.35 7.72 5.97
N TYR A 86 -16.69 8.87 6.12
CA TYR A 86 -15.28 8.97 5.78
C TYR A 86 -14.42 8.10 6.72
N ASN A 87 -14.66 8.15 8.01
CA ASN A 87 -13.85 7.42 8.98
C ASN A 87 -14.06 5.90 8.94
N THR A 88 -15.26 5.44 8.55
CA THR A 88 -15.61 4.01 8.56
C THR A 88 -15.42 3.33 7.20
N LYS A 89 -15.89 3.97 6.11
CA LYS A 89 -16.01 3.34 4.79
C LYS A 89 -15.03 3.90 3.75
N TYR A 90 -14.72 5.21 3.80
CA TYR A 90 -14.01 5.92 2.73
C TYR A 90 -12.70 6.58 3.20
N TYR A 91 -12.11 6.10 4.27
CA TYR A 91 -10.94 6.70 4.97
C TYR A 91 -9.69 6.88 4.11
N ASP A 92 -9.57 6.17 3.01
CA ASP A 92 -8.44 6.19 2.07
C ASP A 92 -8.72 7.02 0.80
N ALA A 93 -9.97 7.48 0.61
CA ALA A 93 -10.34 8.28 -0.54
C ALA A 93 -9.78 9.70 -0.46
N ASN A 94 -9.31 10.25 -1.59
CA ASN A 94 -9.09 11.70 -1.64
C ASN A 94 -10.45 12.44 -1.65
N PHE A 95 -10.47 13.65 -1.13
CA PHE A 95 -11.73 14.38 -0.92
C PHE A 95 -12.55 14.64 -2.19
N THR A 96 -11.92 14.74 -3.36
CA THR A 96 -12.64 14.86 -4.65
C THR A 96 -13.38 13.56 -4.96
N HIS A 97 -12.67 12.42 -4.90
CA HIS A 97 -13.27 11.12 -5.14
C HIS A 97 -14.33 10.79 -4.08
N TYR A 98 -14.06 11.12 -2.81
CA TYR A 98 -15.04 10.95 -1.75
C TYR A 98 -16.33 11.73 -2.02
N THR A 99 -16.23 12.98 -2.49
CA THR A 99 -17.40 13.78 -2.87
C THR A 99 -18.23 13.12 -3.99
N GLU A 100 -17.56 12.52 -4.97
CA GLU A 100 -18.22 11.77 -6.05
C GLU A 100 -18.92 10.51 -5.51
N LEU A 101 -18.28 9.79 -4.57
CA LEU A 101 -18.86 8.62 -3.92
C LEU A 101 -20.06 8.97 -3.05
N LEU A 102 -20.01 10.09 -2.31
CA LEU A 102 -21.14 10.59 -1.54
C LEU A 102 -22.36 10.86 -2.42
N ALA A 103 -22.18 11.52 -3.56
CA ALA A 103 -23.27 11.78 -4.50
C ALA A 103 -23.81 10.49 -5.13
N ARG A 104 -22.93 9.59 -5.54
CA ARG A 104 -23.28 8.38 -6.29
C ARG A 104 -23.88 7.27 -5.42
N LEU A 105 -23.32 7.04 -4.23
CA LEU A 105 -23.65 5.87 -3.39
C LEU A 105 -24.50 6.21 -2.18
N GLU A 106 -24.35 7.43 -1.64
CA GLU A 106 -25.03 7.84 -0.41
C GLU A 106 -26.12 8.90 -0.67
N GLY A 107 -26.27 9.38 -1.92
CA GLY A 107 -27.27 10.39 -2.28
C GLY A 107 -27.02 11.78 -1.66
N ILE A 108 -25.79 12.05 -1.19
CA ILE A 108 -25.41 13.32 -0.55
C ILE A 108 -24.69 14.20 -1.58
N GLU A 109 -25.40 15.20 -2.12
CA GLU A 109 -24.85 16.14 -3.09
C GLU A 109 -24.25 17.37 -2.40
N LEU A 110 -22.93 17.42 -2.34
CA LEU A 110 -22.16 18.53 -1.77
C LEU A 110 -21.02 18.91 -2.72
N SER A 111 -20.54 20.15 -2.60
CA SER A 111 -19.33 20.55 -3.34
C SER A 111 -18.06 19.98 -2.67
N VAL A 112 -17.00 19.75 -3.46
CA VAL A 112 -15.68 19.33 -2.94
C VAL A 112 -15.15 20.29 -1.87
N SER A 113 -15.39 21.61 -2.04
CA SER A 113 -14.99 22.61 -1.06
C SER A 113 -15.76 22.48 0.26
N THR A 114 -17.05 22.14 0.20
CA THR A 114 -17.90 21.92 1.38
C THR A 114 -17.45 20.67 2.13
N VAL A 115 -17.27 19.55 1.43
CA VAL A 115 -16.77 18.28 2.02
C VAL A 115 -15.38 18.51 2.64
N THR A 116 -14.49 19.21 1.94
CA THR A 116 -13.17 19.57 2.47
C THR A 116 -13.27 20.38 3.75
N ALA A 117 -14.14 21.40 3.78
CA ALA A 117 -14.31 22.24 4.96
C ALA A 117 -14.89 21.45 6.16
N ILE A 118 -15.84 20.54 5.92
CA ILE A 118 -16.41 19.67 6.96
C ILE A 118 -15.32 18.78 7.56
N LEU A 119 -14.58 18.03 6.76
CA LEU A 119 -13.55 17.10 7.22
C LEU A 119 -12.37 17.85 7.88
N GLU A 120 -11.93 18.97 7.32
CA GLU A 120 -10.86 19.78 7.91
C GLU A 120 -11.25 20.45 9.23
N SER A 121 -12.55 20.72 9.46
CA SER A 121 -13.04 21.22 10.76
C SER A 121 -12.82 20.21 11.89
N GLN A 122 -12.74 18.93 11.57
CA GLN A 122 -12.41 17.82 12.47
C GLN A 122 -10.92 17.39 12.34
N TYR A 123 -10.08 18.20 11.70
CA TYR A 123 -8.66 17.93 11.45
C TYR A 123 -8.38 16.66 10.64
N ILE A 124 -9.40 16.14 9.95
CA ILE A 124 -9.24 15.06 8.98
C ILE A 124 -8.64 15.67 7.70
N LEU A 125 -7.51 15.14 7.26
CA LEU A 125 -6.78 15.65 6.09
C LEU A 125 -6.86 14.66 4.94
N SER A 126 -6.96 15.19 3.71
CA SER A 126 -6.88 14.36 2.51
C SER A 126 -5.52 13.62 2.45
N PRO A 127 -5.46 12.36 1.99
CA PRO A 127 -4.20 11.65 1.78
C PRO A 127 -3.19 12.39 0.89
N ARG A 128 -3.66 13.32 0.04
CA ARG A 128 -2.83 14.12 -0.86
C ARG A 128 -2.53 15.54 -0.34
N VAL A 129 -2.74 15.80 0.94
CA VAL A 129 -2.47 17.13 1.50
C VAL A 129 -0.99 17.51 1.43
N THR A 130 -0.69 18.76 1.09
CA THR A 130 0.69 19.24 0.98
C THR A 130 1.35 19.41 2.35
N LYS A 131 2.69 19.20 2.42
CA LYS A 131 3.49 19.43 3.64
C LYS A 131 3.32 20.87 4.18
N ALA A 132 3.18 21.85 3.29
CA ALA A 132 2.96 23.25 3.66
C ALA A 132 1.63 23.46 4.40
N LYS A 133 0.56 22.82 3.91
CA LYS A 133 -0.77 22.92 4.56
C LYS A 133 -0.75 22.24 5.94
N LYS A 134 -0.14 21.07 6.07
CA LYS A 134 0.05 20.40 7.37
C LYS A 134 0.81 21.30 8.37
N LYS A 135 1.90 21.91 7.92
CA LYS A 135 2.70 22.84 8.76
C LYS A 135 1.88 24.03 9.25
N ARG A 136 1.02 24.60 8.38
CA ARG A 136 0.14 25.72 8.74
C ARG A 136 -0.87 25.30 9.82
N ILE A 137 -1.57 24.20 9.62
CA ILE A 137 -2.58 23.69 10.58
C ILE A 137 -1.92 23.37 11.94
N LYS A 138 -0.74 22.75 11.91
CA LYS A 138 0.03 22.48 13.12
C LYS A 138 0.38 23.75 13.90
N LYS A 139 0.77 24.82 13.19
CA LYS A 139 1.06 26.12 13.80
C LYS A 139 -0.20 26.73 14.45
N GLU A 140 -1.34 26.66 13.75
CA GLU A 140 -2.62 27.15 14.27
C GLU A 140 -3.09 26.38 15.53
N LEU A 141 -2.95 25.05 15.53
CA LEU A 141 -3.27 24.21 16.68
C LEU A 141 -2.36 24.48 17.88
N ASN A 142 -1.07 24.65 17.67
CA ASN A 142 -0.15 24.99 18.76
C ASN A 142 -0.47 26.37 19.36
N GLN A 143 -0.80 27.38 18.55
CA GLN A 143 -1.24 28.68 19.05
C GLN A 143 -2.56 28.57 19.85
N LYS A 144 -3.51 27.76 19.41
CA LYS A 144 -4.74 27.48 20.18
C LYS A 144 -4.42 26.78 21.48
N LYS A 145 -3.44 25.85 21.52
CA LYS A 145 -3.04 25.15 22.73
C LYS A 145 -2.44 26.11 23.79
N GLU A 146 -1.66 27.11 23.34
CA GLU A 146 -1.13 28.15 24.24
C GLU A 146 -2.20 29.05 24.84
N THR A 147 -3.31 29.28 24.10
CA THR A 147 -4.42 30.14 24.54
C THR A 147 -5.53 29.38 25.26
N ALA A 148 -5.49 28.05 25.26
CA ALA A 148 -6.49 27.18 25.91
C ALA A 148 -6.41 27.28 27.44
N THR A 149 -7.54 27.52 28.08
CA THR A 149 -7.63 27.72 29.54
C THR A 149 -8.02 26.46 30.29
N THR A 150 -8.74 25.53 29.66
CA THR A 150 -9.18 24.28 30.27
C THR A 150 -8.35 23.08 29.86
N GLN A 151 -8.19 22.12 30.77
CA GLN A 151 -7.46 20.88 30.47
C GLN A 151 -8.12 20.08 29.33
N LYS A 152 -9.46 20.02 29.34
CA LYS A 152 -10.23 19.34 28.27
C LYS A 152 -9.94 19.91 26.89
N GLU A 153 -9.89 21.24 26.73
CA GLU A 153 -9.53 21.89 25.48
C GLU A 153 -8.09 21.56 25.05
N LYS A 154 -7.16 21.48 25.99
CA LYS A 154 -5.75 21.10 25.70
C LYS A 154 -5.64 19.67 25.24
N ASP A 155 -6.41 18.75 25.82
CA ASP A 155 -6.42 17.34 25.44
C ASP A 155 -7.07 17.15 24.06
N GLU A 156 -8.16 17.85 23.76
CA GLU A 156 -8.76 17.87 22.42
C GLU A 156 -7.80 18.42 21.36
N ILE A 157 -7.10 19.53 21.64
CA ILE A 157 -6.10 20.08 20.73
C ILE A 157 -4.93 19.12 20.55
N GLN A 158 -4.50 18.44 21.61
CA GLN A 158 -3.45 17.43 21.53
C GLN A 158 -3.87 16.25 20.65
N THR A 159 -5.10 15.78 20.79
CA THR A 159 -5.66 14.72 19.92
C THR A 159 -5.67 15.15 18.45
N ASN A 160 -6.07 16.39 18.18
CA ASN A 160 -6.09 16.94 16.84
C ASN A 160 -4.66 17.15 16.25
N LEU A 161 -3.69 17.55 17.08
CA LEU A 161 -2.28 17.61 16.69
C LEU A 161 -1.75 16.23 16.27
N VAL A 162 -2.11 15.20 17.05
CA VAL A 162 -1.75 13.81 16.74
C VAL A 162 -2.37 13.36 15.41
N ALA A 163 -3.64 13.70 15.16
CA ALA A 163 -4.31 13.38 13.89
C ALA A 163 -3.66 14.05 12.67
N VAL A 164 -3.20 15.31 12.83
CA VAL A 164 -2.53 16.07 11.75
C VAL A 164 -1.09 15.58 11.51
N GLU A 165 -0.45 14.96 12.49
CA GLU A 165 0.93 14.45 12.36
C GLU A 165 1.09 13.18 11.54
N ASP A 166 0.06 12.63 10.89
CA ASP A 166 0.05 11.28 10.35
C ASP A 166 0.30 10.21 11.43
N ALA A 167 -0.06 10.47 12.64
CA ALA A 167 -0.11 9.47 13.65
C ALA A 167 -1.26 8.49 13.35
N HIS A 168 -1.14 7.78 12.20
CA HIS A 168 -1.82 6.51 12.09
C HIS A 168 -1.41 5.72 13.32
N SER A 169 -2.38 5.31 14.11
CA SER A 169 -2.12 4.46 15.27
C SER A 169 -1.21 3.34 14.79
N ARG A 170 -0.01 3.26 15.34
CA ARG A 170 0.91 2.18 14.96
C ARG A 170 0.14 0.90 15.22
N ARG A 171 -0.16 0.16 14.17
CA ARG A 171 -0.73 -1.17 14.34
C ARG A 171 0.15 -1.91 15.33
N PRO A 172 -0.40 -2.45 16.42
CA PRO A 172 0.38 -3.24 17.37
C PRO A 172 1.12 -4.33 16.60
N ARG A 173 2.26 -4.75 17.11
CA ARG A 173 2.98 -5.89 16.54
C ARG A 173 2.12 -7.14 16.69
N CYS A 174 2.28 -8.09 15.76
CA CYS A 174 1.73 -9.41 15.92
C CYS A 174 2.30 -10.06 17.19
N ALA A 175 1.52 -10.95 17.79
CA ALA A 175 1.91 -11.59 19.06
C ALA A 175 2.94 -12.70 18.87
N TYR A 176 2.94 -13.35 17.69
CA TYR A 176 3.72 -14.54 17.43
C TYR A 176 4.71 -14.33 16.29
N PHE A 177 5.88 -14.97 16.43
CA PHE A 177 6.88 -15.02 15.36
C PHE A 177 6.37 -15.88 14.20
N GLY A 178 6.41 -15.36 12.97
CA GLY A 178 5.89 -16.02 11.78
C GLY A 178 4.39 -15.82 11.53
N GLU A 179 3.68 -15.07 12.39
CA GLU A 179 2.25 -14.79 12.24
C GLU A 179 1.97 -13.91 11.01
N LEU A 180 2.81 -12.91 10.77
CA LEU A 180 2.71 -12.02 9.62
C LEU A 180 4.09 -11.62 9.12
N LEU A 181 4.39 -11.96 7.89
CA LEU A 181 5.61 -11.53 7.22
C LEU A 181 5.28 -10.44 6.20
N GLN A 182 5.83 -9.24 6.39
CA GLN A 182 5.71 -8.16 5.42
C GLN A 182 6.76 -8.37 4.33
N MET A 183 6.29 -8.55 3.09
CA MET A 183 7.16 -8.79 1.93
C MET A 183 7.06 -7.60 0.96
N ASP A 184 8.21 -7.16 0.46
CA ASP A 184 8.32 -6.03 -0.47
C ASP A 184 9.66 -6.04 -1.20
N ALA A 185 9.77 -5.22 -2.27
CA ALA A 185 10.99 -5.08 -3.05
C ALA A 185 11.38 -3.60 -3.21
N SER A 186 12.67 -3.32 -3.31
CA SER A 186 13.19 -1.95 -3.45
C SER A 186 14.25 -1.86 -4.53
N LEU A 187 13.98 -1.05 -5.55
CA LEU A 187 14.93 -0.67 -6.58
C LEU A 187 15.85 0.45 -6.08
N HIS A 188 17.14 0.18 -5.98
CA HIS A 188 18.13 1.13 -5.48
C HIS A 188 19.52 0.82 -6.07
N PRO A 189 20.47 1.78 -6.17
CA PRO A 189 21.86 1.47 -6.47
C PRO A 189 22.53 0.82 -5.25
N TRP A 190 22.34 -0.49 -5.11
CA TRP A 190 22.85 -1.24 -3.97
C TRP A 190 24.34 -1.53 -4.06
N PHE A 191 24.82 -1.82 -5.27
CA PHE A 191 26.22 -2.07 -5.56
C PHE A 191 26.53 -1.61 -7.00
N GLY A 192 27.64 -0.92 -7.18
CA GLY A 192 27.98 -0.30 -8.46
C GLY A 192 27.08 0.88 -8.82
N ASP A 193 27.11 1.28 -10.10
CA ASP A 193 26.37 2.43 -10.62
C ASP A 193 24.95 2.05 -11.11
N GLU A 194 24.72 0.79 -11.41
CA GLU A 194 23.43 0.29 -11.87
C GLU A 194 22.48 0.02 -10.72
N LYS A 195 21.20 0.29 -10.96
CA LYS A 195 20.14 -0.05 -10.01
C LYS A 195 19.86 -1.54 -10.05
N SER A 196 19.70 -2.14 -8.91
CA SER A 196 19.21 -3.51 -8.73
C SER A 196 18.09 -3.55 -7.69
N THR A 197 17.33 -4.61 -7.67
CA THR A 197 16.18 -4.77 -6.79
C THR A 197 16.51 -5.72 -5.67
N LEU A 198 16.31 -5.29 -4.44
CA LEU A 198 16.38 -6.12 -3.24
C LEU A 198 14.97 -6.52 -2.82
N HIS A 199 14.67 -7.81 -2.84
CA HIS A 199 13.45 -8.41 -2.30
C HIS A 199 13.70 -8.78 -0.84
N ILE A 200 12.77 -8.46 0.06
CA ILE A 200 12.89 -8.83 1.48
C ILE A 200 11.57 -9.30 2.07
N ALA A 201 11.68 -10.07 3.13
CA ALA A 201 10.57 -10.37 4.03
C ALA A 201 10.97 -10.06 5.48
N VAL A 202 10.07 -9.37 6.20
CA VAL A 202 10.29 -8.92 7.58
C VAL A 202 9.17 -9.43 8.46
N ASP A 203 9.52 -10.08 9.56
CA ASP A 203 8.55 -10.52 10.55
C ASP A 203 7.95 -9.33 11.31
N ASP A 204 6.65 -9.29 11.41
CA ASP A 204 5.91 -8.19 12.05
C ASP A 204 6.10 -8.16 13.56
N ALA A 205 6.19 -9.31 14.21
CA ALA A 205 6.32 -9.42 15.66
C ALA A 205 7.69 -8.93 16.14
N THR A 206 8.76 -9.40 15.52
CA THR A 206 10.14 -9.17 15.97
C THR A 206 10.89 -8.12 15.17
N GLY A 207 10.48 -7.87 13.92
CA GLY A 207 11.25 -7.07 12.98
C GLY A 207 12.47 -7.81 12.42
N THR A 208 12.52 -9.13 12.57
CA THR A 208 13.56 -9.99 11.99
C THR A 208 13.45 -9.98 10.46
N LEU A 209 14.56 -9.76 9.78
CA LEU A 209 14.69 -9.98 8.34
C LEU A 209 14.80 -11.49 8.11
N VAL A 210 13.72 -12.12 7.62
CA VAL A 210 13.61 -13.57 7.52
C VAL A 210 14.01 -14.11 6.14
N GLY A 211 14.17 -13.25 5.14
CA GLY A 211 14.69 -13.59 3.82
C GLY A 211 15.04 -12.34 3.04
N ALA A 212 16.05 -12.42 2.19
CA ALA A 212 16.47 -11.34 1.31
C ALA A 212 17.16 -11.87 0.06
N TRP A 213 16.85 -11.25 -1.10
CA TRP A 213 17.42 -11.66 -2.38
C TRP A 213 17.56 -10.49 -3.35
N PHE A 214 18.71 -10.37 -3.98
CA PHE A 214 18.95 -9.42 -5.06
C PHE A 214 18.60 -10.01 -6.43
N ASP A 215 17.92 -9.21 -7.25
CA ASP A 215 17.72 -9.46 -8.67
C ASP A 215 17.91 -8.16 -9.47
N LYS A 216 17.95 -8.24 -10.79
CA LYS A 216 18.06 -7.05 -11.66
C LYS A 216 16.81 -6.18 -11.56
N GLU A 217 15.66 -6.82 -11.56
CA GLU A 217 14.34 -6.19 -11.50
C GLU A 217 13.49 -6.87 -10.43
N GLU A 218 12.31 -6.34 -10.17
CA GLU A 218 11.32 -7.01 -9.32
C GLU A 218 10.73 -8.20 -10.07
N THR A 219 11.02 -9.42 -9.59
CA THR A 219 10.65 -10.66 -10.29
C THR A 219 9.98 -11.66 -9.36
N LEU A 220 9.18 -12.57 -9.93
CA LEU A 220 8.65 -13.73 -9.21
C LEU A 220 9.78 -14.59 -8.64
N ASN A 221 10.87 -14.74 -9.40
CA ASN A 221 12.03 -15.50 -8.98
C ASN A 221 12.67 -14.91 -7.72
N GLY A 222 12.79 -13.57 -7.62
CA GLY A 222 13.26 -12.89 -6.42
C GLY A 222 12.39 -13.17 -5.21
N TYR A 223 11.07 -13.13 -5.36
CA TYR A 223 10.14 -13.48 -4.29
C TYR A 223 10.19 -14.96 -3.91
N TYR A 224 10.41 -15.85 -4.87
CA TYR A 224 10.58 -17.28 -4.60
C TYR A 224 11.87 -17.59 -3.85
N HIS A 225 12.97 -16.88 -4.14
CA HIS A 225 14.20 -17.01 -3.35
C HIS A 225 14.01 -16.56 -1.90
N VAL A 226 13.32 -15.42 -1.69
CA VAL A 226 12.97 -14.98 -0.34
C VAL A 226 12.07 -16.00 0.37
N PHE A 227 11.10 -16.59 -0.33
CA PHE A 227 10.23 -17.61 0.24
C PHE A 227 10.98 -18.91 0.53
N TYR A 228 11.91 -19.28 -0.34
CA TYR A 228 12.81 -20.42 -0.12
C TYR A 228 13.62 -20.26 1.17
N ASP A 229 14.24 -19.09 1.38
CA ASP A 229 14.99 -18.78 2.60
C ASP A 229 14.12 -18.92 3.86
N ILE A 230 12.88 -18.44 3.79
CA ILE A 230 11.92 -18.54 4.89
C ILE A 230 11.62 -20.02 5.19
N LEU A 231 11.25 -20.79 4.15
CA LEU A 231 10.91 -22.21 4.29
C LEU A 231 12.08 -23.04 4.84
N LYS A 232 13.31 -22.74 4.40
CA LYS A 232 14.52 -23.46 4.81
C LYS A 232 14.98 -23.12 6.23
N ASN A 233 14.86 -21.88 6.65
CA ASN A 233 15.42 -21.43 7.91
C ASN A 233 14.41 -21.40 9.06
N TYR A 234 13.10 -21.24 8.75
CA TYR A 234 12.06 -21.02 9.75
C TYR A 234 10.87 -21.98 9.61
N GLY A 235 10.55 -22.42 8.39
CA GLY A 235 9.38 -23.24 8.09
C GLY A 235 8.27 -22.44 7.40
N ILE A 236 7.03 -22.94 7.46
CA ILE A 236 5.87 -22.37 6.77
C ILE A 236 5.27 -21.25 7.63
N PRO A 237 5.23 -19.98 7.14
CA PRO A 237 4.63 -18.88 7.87
C PRO A 237 3.10 -18.95 7.81
N TYR A 238 2.43 -18.30 8.75
CA TYR A 238 0.96 -18.25 8.76
C TYR A 238 0.41 -17.32 7.66
N LYS A 239 1.02 -16.12 7.48
CA LYS A 239 0.48 -15.12 6.54
C LYS A 239 1.57 -14.23 5.95
N PHE A 240 1.44 -13.90 4.65
CA PHE A 240 2.15 -12.81 4.00
C PHE A 240 1.30 -11.54 3.91
N PHE A 241 1.95 -10.40 4.05
CA PHE A 241 1.40 -9.09 3.81
C PHE A 241 2.17 -8.40 2.69
N THR A 242 1.50 -8.21 1.55
CA THR A 242 2.11 -7.67 0.32
C THR A 242 1.37 -6.44 -0.17
N ASP A 243 2.00 -5.63 -1.05
CA ASP A 243 1.34 -4.54 -1.75
C ASP A 243 0.73 -5.02 -3.06
N ARG A 244 -0.52 -4.66 -3.32
CA ARG A 244 -1.12 -4.88 -4.64
C ARG A 244 -0.43 -4.07 -5.74
N ARG A 245 0.19 -2.93 -5.41
CA ARG A 245 0.79 -2.02 -6.40
C ARG A 245 2.17 -2.44 -6.88
N THR A 246 2.99 -3.05 -6.05
CA THR A 246 4.32 -3.55 -6.43
C THR A 246 4.24 -4.76 -7.34
N VAL A 247 3.12 -5.49 -7.33
CA VAL A 247 2.85 -6.66 -8.17
C VAL A 247 2.07 -6.32 -9.45
N PHE A 248 1.48 -5.10 -9.58
CA PHE A 248 0.52 -4.76 -10.64
C PHE A 248 0.93 -3.62 -11.57
N THR A 249 2.12 -3.07 -11.53
CA THR A 249 2.47 -1.86 -12.29
C THR A 249 3.46 -2.06 -13.43
N TYR A 250 3.14 -2.91 -14.38
CA TYR A 250 3.67 -2.79 -15.75
C TYR A 250 2.56 -3.11 -16.76
N GLN A 251 1.64 -2.18 -16.96
CA GLN A 251 0.69 -2.26 -18.07
C GLN A 251 1.34 -1.79 -19.36
N LEU A 252 1.89 -2.70 -20.11
CA LEU A 252 1.90 -2.56 -21.56
C LEU A 252 0.49 -2.80 -22.08
N LYS A 253 -0.05 -1.83 -22.79
CA LYS A 253 -1.45 -1.70 -23.25
C LYS A 253 -2.01 -2.85 -24.09
N ASN A 254 -1.59 -4.07 -24.08
CA ASN A 254 -2.18 -5.22 -24.81
C ASN A 254 -1.50 -6.58 -24.51
N ALA A 255 -0.82 -6.74 -23.37
CA ALA A 255 -0.40 -8.08 -22.94
C ALA A 255 -1.02 -8.38 -21.57
N PRO A 256 -1.38 -9.65 -21.24
CA PRO A 256 -1.63 -10.02 -19.87
C PRO A 256 -0.39 -9.61 -19.06
N SER A 257 -0.57 -8.78 -18.04
CA SER A 257 0.55 -8.20 -17.31
C SER A 257 1.35 -9.35 -16.70
N LEU A 258 2.66 -9.35 -16.92
CA LEU A 258 3.60 -10.25 -16.23
C LEU A 258 3.36 -10.23 -14.71
N ASP A 259 2.84 -9.13 -14.20
CA ASP A 259 2.56 -8.88 -12.79
C ASP A 259 1.32 -9.62 -12.26
N GLU A 260 0.22 -9.68 -13.02
CA GLU A 260 -0.94 -10.52 -12.68
C GLU A 260 -0.54 -12.00 -12.66
N ASP A 261 0.30 -12.40 -13.61
CA ASP A 261 0.81 -13.77 -13.67
C ASP A 261 1.73 -14.06 -12.49
N THR A 262 2.61 -13.12 -12.14
CA THR A 262 3.50 -13.21 -10.96
C THR A 262 2.72 -13.37 -9.67
N TYR A 263 1.75 -12.48 -9.41
CA TYR A 263 0.92 -12.58 -8.21
C TYR A 263 0.12 -13.88 -8.17
N THR A 264 -0.43 -14.27 -9.29
CA THR A 264 -1.21 -15.51 -9.40
C THR A 264 -0.37 -16.74 -9.10
N GLN A 265 0.87 -16.80 -9.57
CA GLN A 265 1.78 -17.91 -9.31
C GLN A 265 2.27 -17.93 -7.86
N PHE A 266 2.63 -16.77 -7.30
CA PHE A 266 3.02 -16.67 -5.90
C PHE A 266 1.84 -17.05 -4.97
N ALA A 267 0.64 -16.57 -5.26
CA ALA A 267 -0.56 -16.94 -4.52
C ALA A 267 -0.89 -18.44 -4.62
N TYR A 268 -0.64 -19.03 -5.79
CA TYR A 268 -0.78 -20.48 -5.96
C TYR A 268 0.21 -21.28 -5.12
N ALA A 269 1.48 -20.87 -5.08
CA ALA A 269 2.50 -21.47 -4.23
C ALA A 269 2.11 -21.37 -2.74
N CYS A 270 1.68 -20.20 -2.29
CA CYS A 270 1.20 -19.98 -0.92
C CYS A 270 0.00 -20.88 -0.58
N LYS A 271 -0.97 -20.98 -1.49
CA LYS A 271 -2.15 -21.85 -1.29
C LYS A 271 -1.79 -23.34 -1.13
N GLN A 272 -0.78 -23.81 -1.86
CA GLN A 272 -0.30 -25.19 -1.72
C GLN A 272 0.28 -25.50 -0.34
N LEU A 273 0.80 -24.49 0.34
CA LEU A 273 1.37 -24.56 1.70
C LEU A 273 0.38 -24.13 2.79
N GLY A 274 -0.84 -23.72 2.44
CA GLY A 274 -1.80 -23.20 3.41
C GLY A 274 -1.48 -21.79 3.92
N VAL A 275 -0.58 -21.05 3.27
CA VAL A 275 -0.17 -19.71 3.66
C VAL A 275 -1.18 -18.69 3.13
N ASN A 276 -1.71 -17.85 4.00
CA ASN A 276 -2.62 -16.77 3.63
C ASN A 276 -1.86 -15.58 3.05
N ILE A 277 -2.48 -14.86 2.10
CA ILE A 277 -1.95 -13.60 1.59
C ILE A 277 -2.96 -12.50 1.89
N GLU A 278 -2.49 -11.46 2.55
CA GLU A 278 -3.23 -10.23 2.80
C GLU A 278 -2.59 -9.11 1.99
N CYS A 279 -3.39 -8.44 1.17
CA CYS A 279 -2.92 -7.31 0.37
C CYS A 279 -3.55 -6.02 0.89
N SER A 280 -2.73 -4.98 1.07
CA SER A 280 -3.23 -3.66 1.40
C SER A 280 -2.80 -2.65 0.35
N SER A 281 -3.74 -1.80 -0.06
CA SER A 281 -3.46 -0.62 -0.89
C SER A 281 -3.01 0.58 -0.05
N VAL A 282 -3.02 0.45 1.30
CA VAL A 282 -2.66 1.54 2.23
C VAL A 282 -1.16 1.48 2.52
N PRO A 283 -0.35 2.43 2.01
CA PRO A 283 1.11 2.44 2.22
C PRO A 283 1.50 2.38 3.70
N GLN A 284 0.71 3.03 4.57
CA GLN A 284 0.98 3.11 6.01
C GLN A 284 0.89 1.75 6.73
N ALA A 285 0.18 0.77 6.16
CA ALA A 285 0.10 -0.58 6.72
C ALA A 285 1.44 -1.34 6.65
N LYS A 286 2.34 -0.94 5.73
CA LYS A 286 3.68 -1.51 5.51
C LYS A 286 4.82 -0.76 6.22
N GLY A 287 4.55 0.11 7.15
CA GLY A 287 5.55 0.97 7.80
C GLY A 287 6.76 0.25 8.44
N ARG A 288 6.73 -1.08 8.58
CA ARG A 288 7.89 -1.85 9.09
C ARG A 288 8.86 -2.20 7.98
N VAL A 289 8.38 -2.75 6.87
CA VAL A 289 9.23 -3.07 5.72
C VAL A 289 9.80 -1.79 5.10
N GLU A 290 9.04 -0.69 5.05
CA GLU A 290 9.55 0.60 4.59
C GLU A 290 10.70 1.11 5.46
N ARG A 291 10.57 1.05 6.79
CA ARG A 291 11.67 1.42 7.72
C ARG A 291 12.85 0.47 7.61
N MET A 292 12.60 -0.81 7.35
CA MET A 292 13.66 -1.77 7.09
C MET A 292 14.46 -1.36 5.85
N PHE A 293 13.79 -1.03 4.74
CA PHE A 293 14.46 -0.52 3.55
C PHE A 293 15.25 0.76 3.81
N GLN A 294 14.71 1.72 4.55
CA GLN A 294 15.47 2.93 4.91
C GLN A 294 16.76 2.59 5.67
N THR A 295 16.71 1.63 6.58
CA THR A 295 17.88 1.18 7.33
C THR A 295 18.87 0.46 6.43
N LEU A 296 18.41 -0.44 5.58
CA LEU A 296 19.25 -1.19 4.64
C LEU A 296 19.89 -0.25 3.60
N GLN A 297 19.12 0.67 3.00
CA GLN A 297 19.63 1.65 2.03
C GLN A 297 20.72 2.55 2.61
N SER A 298 20.67 2.84 3.91
CA SER A 298 21.68 3.66 4.57
C SER A 298 22.96 2.90 4.95
N ARG A 299 22.96 1.56 4.95
CA ARG A 299 24.05 0.72 5.44
C ARG A 299 24.57 -0.28 4.43
N LEU A 300 23.68 -1.07 3.85
CA LEU A 300 24.05 -2.19 3.00
C LEU A 300 24.91 -1.82 1.78
N PRO A 301 24.69 -0.67 1.08
CA PRO A 301 25.55 -0.26 -0.01
C PRO A 301 27.02 -0.04 0.42
N LEU A 302 27.23 0.50 1.60
CA LEU A 302 28.57 0.68 2.14
C LEU A 302 29.23 -0.67 2.48
N GLU A 303 28.50 -1.57 3.12
CA GLU A 303 28.99 -2.90 3.51
C GLU A 303 29.32 -3.75 2.26
N LEU A 304 28.47 -3.72 1.22
CA LEU A 304 28.73 -4.39 -0.06
C LEU A 304 29.98 -3.83 -0.75
N ARG A 305 30.18 -2.49 -0.71
CA ARG A 305 31.37 -1.84 -1.27
C ARG A 305 32.64 -2.23 -0.53
N LEU A 306 32.59 -2.28 0.81
CA LEU A 306 33.74 -2.68 1.63
C LEU A 306 34.10 -4.16 1.41
N ALA A 307 33.12 -5.01 1.16
CA ALA A 307 33.30 -6.41 0.79
C ALA A 307 33.72 -6.62 -0.67
N GLY A 308 33.85 -5.55 -1.47
CA GLY A 308 34.23 -5.66 -2.89
C GLY A 308 33.17 -6.28 -3.78
N VAL A 309 31.91 -6.26 -3.37
CA VAL A 309 30.80 -6.88 -4.12
C VAL A 309 30.39 -6.00 -5.29
N THR A 310 30.42 -6.57 -6.50
CA THR A 310 30.07 -5.89 -7.76
C THR A 310 29.02 -6.63 -8.59
N THR A 311 28.66 -7.86 -8.24
CA THR A 311 27.72 -8.69 -8.97
C THR A 311 26.55 -9.14 -8.11
N THR A 312 25.39 -9.34 -8.72
CA THR A 312 24.18 -9.84 -8.03
C THR A 312 24.45 -11.20 -7.34
N LYS A 313 25.23 -12.09 -7.96
CA LYS A 313 25.58 -13.38 -7.36
C LYS A 313 26.38 -13.21 -6.06
N ALA A 314 27.46 -12.41 -6.13
CA ALA A 314 28.29 -12.14 -4.95
C ALA A 314 27.48 -11.39 -3.86
N ALA A 315 26.54 -10.52 -4.25
CA ALA A 315 25.67 -9.83 -3.31
C ALA A 315 24.72 -10.80 -2.58
N ASN A 316 24.16 -11.79 -3.26
CA ASN A 316 23.32 -12.82 -2.64
C ASN A 316 24.13 -13.75 -1.71
N GLU A 317 25.35 -14.09 -2.09
CA GLU A 317 26.26 -14.85 -1.20
C GLU A 317 26.59 -14.03 0.06
N PHE A 318 26.85 -12.73 -0.07
CA PHE A 318 27.11 -11.81 1.04
C PHE A 318 25.91 -11.69 2.00
N LEU A 319 24.68 -11.63 1.48
CA LEU A 319 23.46 -11.52 2.28
C LEU A 319 23.32 -12.65 3.32
N ASN A 320 23.79 -13.87 3.02
CA ASN A 320 23.69 -15.01 3.93
C ASN A 320 24.36 -14.80 5.30
N SER A 321 25.49 -14.09 5.30
CA SER A 321 26.19 -13.72 6.55
C SER A 321 25.65 -12.40 7.12
N TYR A 322 25.43 -11.41 6.25
CA TYR A 322 25.00 -10.07 6.65
C TYR A 322 23.65 -10.08 7.38
N ILE A 323 22.67 -10.86 6.92
CA ILE A 323 21.35 -10.95 7.56
C ILE A 323 21.46 -11.40 9.02
N LYS A 324 22.34 -12.34 9.33
CA LYS A 324 22.54 -12.84 10.71
C LYS A 324 23.07 -11.74 11.63
N GLU A 325 24.10 -11.02 11.17
CA GLU A 325 24.68 -9.89 11.90
C GLU A 325 23.68 -8.73 12.04
N PHE A 326 22.96 -8.43 10.97
CA PHE A 326 21.93 -7.39 10.94
C PHE A 326 20.81 -7.70 11.95
N ASN A 327 20.28 -8.92 11.93
CA ASN A 327 19.23 -9.34 12.85
C ASN A 327 19.70 -9.31 14.31
N ALA A 328 20.92 -9.75 14.59
CA ALA A 328 21.49 -9.67 15.94
C ALA A 328 21.55 -8.25 16.48
N LYS A 329 21.70 -7.24 15.60
CA LYS A 329 21.81 -5.83 15.96
C LYS A 329 20.46 -5.09 16.01
N PHE A 330 19.53 -5.41 15.12
CA PHE A 330 18.33 -4.61 14.86
C PHE A 330 17.00 -5.30 15.15
N ALA A 331 16.96 -6.64 15.15
CA ALA A 331 15.74 -7.36 15.50
C ALA A 331 15.50 -7.32 17.02
N LEU A 332 14.21 -7.40 17.39
CA LEU A 332 13.86 -7.58 18.80
C LEU A 332 14.27 -8.99 19.25
N PRO A 333 14.67 -9.17 20.54
CA PRO A 333 14.95 -10.49 21.07
C PRO A 333 13.73 -11.42 20.89
N THR A 334 13.97 -12.60 20.36
CA THR A 334 12.93 -13.62 20.17
C THR A 334 12.65 -14.43 21.45
N ASN A 335 13.48 -14.26 22.48
CA ASN A 335 13.32 -14.94 23.75
C ASN A 335 11.97 -14.62 24.40
N GLY A 336 11.11 -15.64 24.54
CA GLY A 336 9.76 -15.51 25.09
C GLY A 336 8.65 -15.26 24.08
N ILE A 337 8.95 -15.04 22.80
CA ILE A 337 7.96 -14.95 21.73
C ILE A 337 7.72 -16.36 21.16
N LYS A 338 6.46 -16.83 21.23
CA LYS A 338 6.09 -18.12 20.63
C LYS A 338 6.11 -18.03 19.11
N SER A 339 6.55 -19.09 18.44
CA SER A 339 6.52 -19.20 16.99
C SER A 339 5.24 -19.92 16.53
N VAL A 340 4.71 -19.48 15.38
CA VAL A 340 3.61 -20.14 14.66
C VAL A 340 4.06 -20.68 13.29
N PHE A 341 5.37 -20.68 13.03
CA PHE A 341 5.88 -21.40 11.86
C PHE A 341 5.54 -22.88 11.97
N GLU A 342 5.04 -23.46 10.89
CA GLU A 342 4.85 -24.90 10.78
C GLU A 342 6.13 -25.60 10.32
N GLU A 343 6.13 -26.93 10.39
CA GLU A 343 7.29 -27.75 10.06
C GLU A 343 7.81 -27.46 8.64
N GLN A 344 9.13 -27.46 8.52
CA GLN A 344 9.82 -27.22 7.26
C GLN A 344 9.48 -28.30 6.22
N PRO A 345 9.04 -27.92 4.99
CA PRO A 345 8.81 -28.86 3.91
C PRO A 345 10.13 -29.49 3.44
N SER A 346 10.06 -30.69 2.85
CA SER A 346 11.22 -31.28 2.19
C SER A 346 11.71 -30.44 1.01
N ASP A 347 13.00 -30.52 0.69
CA ASP A 347 13.60 -29.80 -0.43
C ASP A 347 12.91 -30.10 -1.76
N GLU A 348 12.54 -31.36 -1.96
CA GLU A 348 11.79 -31.78 -3.13
C GLU A 348 10.43 -31.10 -3.21
N LYS A 349 9.70 -31.00 -2.09
CA LYS A 349 8.42 -30.31 -2.03
C LYS A 349 8.57 -28.81 -2.26
N ILE A 350 9.60 -28.16 -1.73
CA ILE A 350 9.90 -26.75 -1.96
C ILE A 350 10.18 -26.51 -3.44
N ASN A 351 11.04 -27.33 -4.06
CA ASN A 351 11.36 -27.22 -5.50
C ASN A 351 10.12 -27.34 -6.39
N GLN A 352 9.19 -28.21 -6.01
CA GLN A 352 7.94 -28.40 -6.73
C GLN A 352 6.98 -27.23 -6.61
N ILE A 353 6.87 -26.61 -5.43
CA ILE A 353 5.91 -25.54 -5.13
C ILE A 353 6.39 -24.21 -5.69
N LEU A 354 7.69 -23.90 -5.59
CA LEU A 354 8.29 -22.66 -6.08
C LEU A 354 8.63 -22.70 -7.59
N ALA A 355 7.91 -23.51 -8.36
CA ALA A 355 8.08 -23.59 -9.80
C ALA A 355 7.37 -22.43 -10.54
N VAL A 356 8.00 -21.93 -11.60
CA VAL A 356 7.39 -20.97 -12.52
C VAL A 356 6.63 -21.71 -13.61
N LEU A 357 5.34 -21.44 -13.73
CA LEU A 357 4.44 -22.12 -14.64
C LEU A 357 4.01 -21.16 -15.77
N THR A 358 4.27 -21.52 -17.04
CA THR A 358 3.95 -20.68 -18.19
C THR A 358 3.23 -21.45 -19.27
N GLU A 359 2.08 -20.97 -19.75
CA GLU A 359 1.41 -21.59 -20.89
C GLU A 359 2.19 -21.35 -22.19
N ARG A 360 2.43 -22.39 -22.97
CA ARG A 360 3.09 -22.36 -24.26
C ARG A 360 2.34 -23.23 -25.28
N THR A 361 2.75 -23.18 -26.52
CA THR A 361 2.23 -24.01 -27.59
C THR A 361 3.37 -24.70 -28.32
N VAL A 362 3.13 -25.93 -28.76
CA VAL A 362 4.07 -26.68 -29.59
C VAL A 362 4.09 -26.05 -30.98
N ASP A 363 5.28 -25.83 -31.55
CA ASP A 363 5.49 -25.29 -32.89
C ASP A 363 5.44 -26.36 -33.99
N SER A 364 5.75 -25.98 -35.25
CA SER A 364 5.79 -26.90 -36.38
C SER A 364 7.00 -27.85 -36.35
N GLY A 365 8.02 -27.56 -35.57
CA GLY A 365 9.18 -28.42 -35.34
C GLY A 365 8.99 -29.35 -34.12
N HIS A 366 7.78 -29.49 -33.61
CA HIS A 366 7.44 -30.26 -32.38
C HIS A 366 8.21 -29.80 -31.14
N CYS A 367 8.59 -28.49 -31.14
CA CYS A 367 9.33 -27.87 -30.06
C CYS A 367 8.49 -26.82 -29.33
N ILE A 368 8.97 -26.39 -28.16
CA ILE A 368 8.37 -25.29 -27.37
C ILE A 368 9.35 -24.15 -27.36
N GLN A 369 8.87 -22.94 -27.67
CA GLN A 369 9.67 -21.73 -27.55
C GLN A 369 9.44 -21.06 -26.20
N HIS A 370 10.51 -20.83 -25.44
CA HIS A 370 10.50 -20.05 -24.20
C HIS A 370 11.77 -19.19 -24.10
N GLN A 371 11.63 -17.89 -23.75
CA GLN A 371 12.74 -16.94 -23.60
C GLN A 371 13.76 -16.93 -24.77
N LYS A 372 13.28 -17.02 -26.02
CA LYS A 372 14.07 -17.09 -27.26
C LYS A 372 14.91 -18.37 -27.40
N CYS A 373 14.71 -19.37 -26.58
CA CYS A 373 15.26 -20.72 -26.70
C CYS A 373 14.18 -21.69 -27.19
N TYR A 374 14.59 -22.75 -27.84
CA TYR A 374 13.73 -23.83 -28.31
C TYR A 374 14.02 -25.07 -27.49
N TYR A 375 12.97 -25.80 -27.10
CA TYR A 375 13.06 -26.98 -26.26
C TYR A 375 12.33 -28.14 -26.93
N ARG A 376 12.97 -29.29 -27.00
CA ARG A 376 12.31 -30.54 -27.39
C ARG A 376 11.83 -31.30 -26.15
N LEU A 377 10.73 -32.03 -26.33
CA LEU A 377 10.14 -32.83 -25.26
C LEU A 377 10.77 -34.21 -25.26
N LEU A 378 11.23 -34.68 -24.10
CA LEU A 378 11.83 -35.99 -23.93
C LEU A 378 10.99 -36.83 -22.97
N ASP A 379 10.77 -38.11 -23.34
CA ASP A 379 10.16 -39.09 -22.46
C ASP A 379 11.09 -39.55 -21.35
N GLU A 380 10.65 -40.49 -20.53
CA GLU A 380 11.42 -41.08 -19.42
C GLU A 380 12.69 -41.79 -19.90
N ASN A 381 12.73 -42.25 -21.14
CA ASN A 381 13.84 -42.95 -21.76
C ASN A 381 14.79 -42.01 -22.53
N GLY A 382 14.45 -40.70 -22.58
CA GLY A 382 15.23 -39.68 -23.29
C GLY A 382 14.94 -39.62 -24.80
N TYR A 383 13.88 -40.25 -25.28
CA TYR A 383 13.44 -40.12 -26.67
C TYR A 383 12.57 -38.90 -26.88
N GLN A 384 12.72 -38.23 -28.05
CA GLN A 384 11.89 -37.09 -28.40
C GLN A 384 10.46 -37.51 -28.61
N VAL A 385 9.52 -36.78 -28.00
CA VAL A 385 8.08 -36.95 -28.15
C VAL A 385 7.53 -35.87 -29.07
N HIS A 386 6.65 -36.26 -29.99
CA HIS A 386 6.08 -35.37 -31.01
C HIS A 386 4.62 -35.09 -30.72
N TYR A 387 4.29 -33.79 -30.61
CA TYR A 387 2.92 -33.31 -30.48
C TYR A 387 2.53 -32.44 -31.68
N ARG A 388 1.25 -32.41 -31.97
CA ARG A 388 0.72 -31.61 -33.09
C ARG A 388 0.96 -30.12 -32.84
N LYS A 389 1.30 -29.38 -33.91
CA LYS A 389 1.40 -27.92 -33.85
C LYS A 389 0.15 -27.29 -33.21
N GLY A 390 0.35 -26.32 -32.31
CA GLY A 390 -0.74 -25.64 -31.59
C GLY A 390 -1.24 -26.37 -30.34
N THR A 391 -0.69 -27.58 -30.01
CA THR A 391 -0.98 -28.23 -28.75
C THR A 391 -0.59 -27.30 -27.59
N LYS A 392 -1.54 -26.98 -26.70
CA LYS A 392 -1.28 -26.19 -25.50
C LYS A 392 -0.56 -27.04 -24.47
N VAL A 393 0.45 -26.48 -23.89
CA VAL A 393 1.30 -27.14 -22.90
C VAL A 393 1.63 -26.18 -21.78
N LEU A 394 1.87 -26.71 -20.58
CA LEU A 394 2.35 -25.95 -19.43
C LEU A 394 3.87 -26.15 -19.33
N PHE A 395 4.64 -25.11 -19.64
CA PHE A 395 6.08 -25.08 -19.41
C PHE A 395 6.34 -24.85 -17.92
N ILE A 396 7.15 -25.69 -17.31
CA ILE A 396 7.43 -25.71 -15.87
C ILE A 396 8.94 -25.49 -15.70
N GLU A 397 9.30 -24.37 -15.09
CA GLU A 397 10.65 -24.11 -14.64
C GLU A 397 10.71 -24.32 -13.13
N ALA A 398 11.30 -25.44 -12.70
CA ALA A 398 11.44 -25.80 -11.29
C ALA A 398 12.42 -24.85 -10.60
N PHE A 399 12.36 -24.74 -9.28
CA PHE A 399 13.19 -23.80 -8.53
C PHE A 399 14.71 -24.09 -8.66
N ASP A 400 15.08 -25.34 -8.91
CA ASP A 400 16.45 -25.78 -9.22
C ASP A 400 16.86 -25.56 -10.69
N ASN A 401 16.06 -24.81 -11.48
CA ASN A 401 16.20 -24.53 -12.89
C ASN A 401 16.04 -25.76 -13.83
N GLN A 402 15.60 -26.90 -13.35
CA GLN A 402 15.18 -27.98 -14.23
C GLN A 402 13.90 -27.58 -14.98
N LYS A 403 13.81 -27.99 -16.25
CA LYS A 403 12.71 -27.60 -17.13
C LYS A 403 11.90 -28.82 -17.52
N PHE A 404 10.59 -28.70 -17.35
CA PHE A 404 9.63 -29.74 -17.69
C PHE A 404 8.50 -29.16 -18.50
N CYS A 405 7.73 -30.04 -19.12
CA CYS A 405 6.51 -29.68 -19.84
C CYS A 405 5.40 -30.62 -19.43
N CYS A 406 4.25 -30.07 -19.04
CA CYS A 406 3.03 -30.84 -18.82
C CYS A 406 2.10 -30.71 -20.01
N VAL A 407 1.67 -31.82 -20.59
CA VAL A 407 0.76 -31.87 -21.73
C VAL A 407 -0.54 -32.56 -21.28
N ASN A 408 -1.68 -31.94 -21.63
CA ASN A 408 -3.03 -32.43 -21.30
C ASN A 408 -3.21 -32.75 -19.80
N ASP A 409 -2.53 -32.02 -18.93
CA ASP A 409 -2.60 -32.14 -17.46
C ASP A 409 -2.27 -33.56 -16.89
N THR A 410 -1.72 -34.44 -17.71
CA THR A 410 -1.46 -35.83 -17.34
C THR A 410 -0.04 -36.29 -17.62
N HIS A 411 0.59 -35.80 -18.67
CA HIS A 411 1.90 -36.25 -19.11
C HIS A 411 2.96 -35.17 -18.85
N ILE A 412 3.99 -35.51 -18.10
CA ILE A 412 5.13 -34.64 -17.85
C ILE A 412 6.32 -35.19 -18.64
N TYR A 413 6.96 -34.29 -19.36
CA TYR A 413 8.17 -34.55 -20.16
C TYR A 413 9.30 -33.67 -19.67
N ALA A 414 10.51 -34.20 -19.70
CA ALA A 414 11.71 -33.38 -19.53
C ALA A 414 11.93 -32.52 -20.78
N LEU A 415 12.51 -31.35 -20.63
CA LEU A 415 12.82 -30.43 -21.72
C LEU A 415 14.33 -30.36 -21.92
N GLU A 416 14.74 -30.53 -23.18
CA GLU A 416 16.12 -30.33 -23.61
C GLU A 416 16.21 -29.09 -24.49
N GLU A 417 17.12 -28.18 -24.15
CA GLU A 417 17.34 -26.97 -24.94
C GLU A 417 18.08 -27.30 -26.23
N ILE A 418 17.55 -26.81 -27.36
CA ILE A 418 18.18 -26.96 -28.65
C ILE A 418 19.25 -25.87 -28.78
N PRO A 419 20.52 -26.21 -29.03
CA PRO A 419 21.59 -25.24 -29.24
C PRO A 419 21.28 -24.22 -30.35
N LYS A 420 21.64 -22.96 -30.15
CA LYS A 420 21.32 -21.88 -31.09
C LYS A 420 21.91 -22.09 -32.51
N HIS A 421 23.02 -22.76 -32.61
CA HIS A 421 23.64 -23.10 -33.90
C HIS A 421 22.82 -24.14 -34.65
N GLU A 422 22.26 -25.16 -33.99
CA GLU A 422 21.36 -26.14 -34.58
C GLU A 422 20.04 -25.49 -35.03
N ALA A 423 19.43 -24.63 -34.17
CA ALA A 423 18.20 -23.91 -34.52
C ALA A 423 18.33 -22.97 -35.72
N LYS A 424 19.56 -22.55 -36.09
CA LYS A 424 19.88 -21.69 -37.23
C LYS A 424 20.52 -22.43 -38.42
N SER A 425 20.85 -23.69 -38.27
CA SER A 425 21.45 -24.50 -39.33
C SER A 425 20.49 -24.60 -40.49
N LYS A 426 21.03 -24.38 -41.69
CA LYS A 426 20.35 -24.65 -42.98
C LYS A 426 20.91 -25.91 -43.65
N GLU A 427 21.81 -26.60 -42.95
CA GLU A 427 22.41 -27.85 -43.44
C GLU A 427 21.40 -28.98 -43.31
N LEU A 428 21.33 -29.83 -44.32
CA LEU A 428 20.62 -31.07 -44.29
C LEU A 428 21.36 -32.00 -43.31
N ASP A 429 20.64 -32.58 -42.35
CA ASP A 429 21.20 -33.48 -41.36
C ASP A 429 22.00 -34.62 -41.99
N ALA A 430 23.32 -34.51 -41.96
CA ALA A 430 24.20 -35.61 -42.28
C ALA A 430 24.35 -36.45 -40.97
N ASP A 431 23.85 -37.67 -41.00
CA ASP A 431 24.06 -38.77 -40.04
C ASP A 431 24.20 -38.36 -38.55
N TYR A 432 23.11 -37.91 -37.92
CA TYR A 432 23.04 -37.67 -36.49
C TYR A 432 23.18 -39.01 -35.74
N LYS A 433 24.33 -39.26 -35.11
CA LYS A 433 24.44 -40.29 -34.10
C LYS A 433 23.65 -39.84 -32.87
N LYS A 434 22.47 -40.45 -32.64
CA LYS A 434 21.69 -40.22 -31.43
C LYS A 434 22.58 -40.42 -30.20
N PRO A 435 22.75 -39.38 -29.31
CA PRO A 435 23.42 -39.61 -28.05
C PRO A 435 22.62 -40.64 -27.26
N GLU A 436 23.31 -41.47 -26.52
CA GLU A 436 22.63 -42.41 -25.63
C GLU A 436 21.71 -41.68 -24.66
N PRO A 437 20.45 -42.11 -24.55
CA PRO A 437 19.46 -41.40 -23.75
C PRO A 437 19.88 -41.43 -22.26
N LYS A 438 20.06 -40.26 -21.68
CA LYS A 438 20.28 -40.12 -20.24
C LYS A 438 18.96 -40.28 -19.52
N LYS A 439 18.88 -41.15 -18.51
CA LYS A 439 17.71 -41.28 -17.63
C LYS A 439 17.35 -39.91 -17.09
N GLN A 440 16.15 -39.45 -17.41
CA GLN A 440 15.61 -38.19 -16.95
C GLN A 440 14.84 -38.38 -15.63
N ASN A 441 15.06 -37.47 -14.68
CA ASN A 441 14.37 -37.54 -13.39
C ASN A 441 13.00 -36.85 -13.54
N ILE A 442 12.02 -37.59 -14.07
CA ILE A 442 10.66 -37.06 -14.31
C ILE A 442 9.81 -37.22 -13.05
N PRO A 443 9.07 -36.18 -12.65
CA PRO A 443 8.22 -36.22 -11.49
C PRO A 443 7.20 -37.37 -11.48
N SER A 444 6.97 -37.98 -10.31
CA SER A 444 6.09 -39.14 -10.11
C SER A 444 4.63 -38.89 -10.56
N LYS A 445 3.86 -39.97 -10.74
CA LYS A 445 2.43 -39.88 -11.17
C LYS A 445 1.54 -39.03 -10.23
N ASN A 446 1.88 -38.98 -8.95
CA ASN A 446 1.13 -38.21 -7.95
C ASN A 446 1.65 -36.77 -7.76
N HIS A 447 2.58 -36.33 -8.60
CA HIS A 447 3.17 -35.00 -8.51
C HIS A 447 2.10 -33.91 -8.75
N PRO A 448 2.12 -32.80 -7.98
CA PRO A 448 1.15 -31.69 -8.12
C PRO A 448 1.01 -31.15 -9.54
N TRP A 449 2.07 -31.18 -10.33
CA TRP A 449 2.06 -30.68 -11.72
C TRP A 449 1.23 -31.57 -12.67
N ARG A 450 0.97 -32.82 -12.34
CA ARG A 450 0.10 -33.72 -13.15
C ARG A 450 -1.39 -33.44 -13.00
N HIS A 451 -1.78 -32.50 -12.16
CA HIS A 451 -3.17 -32.09 -11.99
C HIS A 451 -3.31 -30.62 -12.34
N SER A 452 -4.21 -30.25 -13.24
CA SER A 452 -4.43 -28.88 -13.72
C SER A 452 -5.00 -27.93 -12.66
N ARG A 453 -4.59 -28.09 -11.40
CA ARG A 453 -5.01 -27.26 -10.26
C ARG A 453 -4.60 -25.80 -10.46
N PHE A 454 -3.47 -25.55 -11.14
CA PHE A 454 -3.02 -24.18 -11.41
C PHE A 454 -4.00 -23.44 -12.34
N GLN A 455 -4.40 -24.03 -13.48
CA GLN A 455 -5.36 -23.38 -14.39
C GLN A 455 -6.73 -23.17 -13.75
N LYS A 456 -7.21 -24.12 -12.93
CA LYS A 456 -8.43 -23.96 -12.14
C LYS A 456 -8.31 -22.83 -11.12
N PHE A 457 -7.17 -22.75 -10.45
CA PHE A 457 -6.86 -21.66 -9.50
C PHE A 457 -6.84 -20.29 -10.19
N VAL A 458 -6.16 -20.15 -11.33
CA VAL A 458 -6.13 -18.91 -12.13
C VAL A 458 -7.54 -18.48 -12.56
N LYS A 459 -8.35 -19.42 -13.03
CA LYS A 459 -9.75 -19.13 -13.40
C LYS A 459 -10.59 -18.66 -12.20
N GLN A 460 -10.43 -19.27 -11.04
CA GLN A 460 -11.13 -18.88 -9.81
C GLN A 460 -10.71 -17.49 -9.34
N GLN A 461 -9.41 -17.17 -9.38
CA GLN A 461 -8.91 -15.84 -9.01
C GLN A 461 -9.43 -14.75 -9.96
N LYS A 462 -9.49 -15.02 -11.27
CA LYS A 462 -10.08 -14.10 -12.25
C LYS A 462 -11.57 -13.85 -12.02
N HIS A 463 -12.33 -14.86 -11.58
CA HIS A 463 -13.74 -14.69 -11.19
C HIS A 463 -13.86 -13.81 -9.94
N HIS A 464 -13.13 -14.08 -8.88
CA HIS A 464 -13.17 -13.27 -7.67
C HIS A 464 -12.74 -11.81 -7.89
N LEU A 465 -11.74 -11.57 -8.75
CA LEU A 465 -11.33 -10.22 -9.12
C LEU A 465 -12.40 -9.46 -9.92
N ASN A 466 -13.17 -10.17 -10.76
CA ASN A 466 -14.28 -9.60 -11.50
C ASN A 466 -15.49 -9.34 -10.59
N ASP A 467 -15.79 -10.25 -9.67
CA ASP A 467 -16.88 -10.10 -8.69
C ASP A 467 -16.58 -8.94 -7.72
N ASP A 468 -15.34 -8.83 -7.20
CA ASP A 468 -14.88 -7.69 -6.41
C ASP A 468 -14.89 -6.36 -7.19
N ALA A 469 -14.71 -6.40 -8.52
CA ALA A 469 -14.81 -5.23 -9.38
C ALA A 469 -16.28 -4.84 -9.64
N LEU A 470 -17.18 -5.81 -9.75
CA LEU A 470 -18.62 -5.59 -9.91
C LEU A 470 -19.28 -5.12 -8.60
N GLU A 471 -18.88 -5.65 -7.44
CA GLU A 471 -19.33 -5.15 -6.14
C GLU A 471 -18.81 -3.74 -5.81
N LYS A 472 -17.69 -3.32 -6.41
CA LYS A 472 -17.17 -1.94 -6.29
C LYS A 472 -17.75 -0.98 -7.31
N THR A 473 -18.53 -1.47 -8.28
CA THR A 473 -19.22 -0.66 -9.31
C THR A 473 -20.74 -0.71 -9.18
N ALA A 474 -21.28 -1.48 -8.24
CA ALA A 474 -22.70 -1.52 -7.85
C ALA A 474 -22.88 -0.71 -6.51
#